data_5f9511f1dc94f7c82ebce9e7d34a0ef4
#
_entry.id   5f9511f1dc94f7c82ebce9e7d34a0ef4
#
_cell.length_a   1.000
_cell.length_b   1.000
_cell.length_c   1.000
_cell.angle_alpha   90.00
_cell.angle_beta   90.00
_cell.angle_gamma   90.00
#
_symmetry.space_group_name_H-M   'P 1'
#
loop_
_entity.id
_entity.type
_entity.pdbx_description
1 polymer ?
#
loop_
_entity_poly.entity_id
_entity_poly.type
_entity_poly.pdbx_seq_one_letter_code
_entity_poly.pdbx_strand_id
1 'polypeptide(L)'
;MKLKQRDTLSQFVRDVCNHQMTILKDDGVYRHIRFQQPGTTCYYFDLITWPGYLTICGDMGTWTFSRTHDMFDFFARNTLEINTYYWSEKLEAGAGCSARELIAKSYDHDEFCSSLKELLSTYFEDDENEPDVDWNDED
;
A
#
# COMPACT_ATOMS: atom_id res chain seq x y z
N MET A 1 7.46 18.29 -2.73
CA MET A 1 6.62 17.07 -2.86
C MET A 1 6.94 15.97 -1.83
N LYS A 2 7.81 16.25 -0.87
CA LYS A 2 8.17 15.35 0.25
C LYS A 2 7.05 15.10 1.26
N LEU A 3 6.01 15.91 1.26
CA LEU A 3 4.91 15.87 2.25
C LEU A 3 3.85 14.81 1.93
N LYS A 4 3.70 14.38 0.69
CA LYS A 4 2.58 13.52 0.29
C LYS A 4 2.60 12.11 0.88
N GLN A 5 3.74 11.48 1.06
CA GLN A 5 3.79 10.09 1.53
C GLN A 5 3.65 9.97 3.06
N ARG A 6 4.24 10.88 3.80
CA ARG A 6 4.04 10.99 5.26
C ARG A 6 2.62 11.44 5.59
N ASP A 7 2.09 12.37 4.82
CA ASP A 7 0.72 12.85 4.95
C ASP A 7 -0.30 11.75 4.68
N THR A 8 -0.06 10.88 3.68
CA THR A 8 -0.97 9.80 3.33
C THR A 8 -1.13 8.77 4.45
N LEU A 9 -0.03 8.31 5.06
CA LEU A 9 -0.10 7.37 6.18
C LEU A 9 -0.73 8.01 7.40
N SER A 10 -0.33 9.23 7.75
CA SER A 10 -0.89 9.97 8.88
C SER A 10 -2.38 10.26 8.67
N GLN A 11 -2.78 10.58 7.45
CA GLN A 11 -4.18 10.78 7.08
C GLN A 11 -4.96 9.48 7.21
N PHE A 12 -4.46 8.39 6.68
CA PHE A 12 -5.07 7.07 6.80
C PHE A 12 -5.28 6.68 8.28
N VAL A 13 -4.26 6.82 9.10
CA VAL A 13 -4.36 6.52 10.54
C VAL A 13 -5.45 7.36 11.21
N ARG A 14 -5.53 8.65 10.90
CA ARG A 14 -6.60 9.51 11.42
C ARG A 14 -7.99 9.07 10.96
N ASP A 15 -8.11 8.68 9.70
CA ASP A 15 -9.39 8.30 9.10
C ASP A 15 -9.93 6.98 9.66
N VAL A 16 -9.06 6.08 10.10
CA VAL A 16 -9.43 4.74 10.57
C VAL A 16 -9.25 4.52 12.07
N CYS A 17 -8.77 5.51 12.82
CA CYS A 17 -8.44 5.35 14.25
C CYS A 17 -9.63 4.94 15.13
N ASN A 18 -10.85 5.26 14.72
CA ASN A 18 -12.08 4.89 15.42
C ASN A 18 -12.79 3.67 14.81
N HIS A 19 -12.17 3.01 13.82
CA HIS A 19 -12.73 1.82 13.23
C HIS A 19 -12.73 0.66 14.22
N GLN A 20 -13.79 -0.13 14.18
CA GLN A 20 -13.90 -1.40 14.89
C GLN A 20 -13.80 -2.54 13.89
N MET A 21 -13.03 -3.56 14.27
CA MET A 21 -12.89 -4.79 13.50
C MET A 21 -14.03 -5.73 13.83
N THR A 22 -14.75 -6.19 12.81
CA THR A 22 -15.78 -7.21 12.92
C THR A 22 -15.42 -8.39 12.01
N ILE A 23 -15.29 -9.57 12.59
CA ILE A 23 -15.05 -10.80 11.83
C ILE A 23 -16.42 -11.35 11.41
N LEU A 24 -16.72 -11.24 10.12
CA LEU A 24 -17.97 -11.73 9.52
C LEU A 24 -17.85 -13.21 9.13
N LYS A 25 -16.67 -13.64 8.74
CA LYS A 25 -16.31 -15.01 8.40
C LYS A 25 -14.85 -15.27 8.71
N ASP A 26 -14.56 -16.40 9.32
CA ASP A 26 -13.22 -16.91 9.59
C ASP A 26 -13.22 -18.44 9.46
N ASP A 27 -12.87 -18.93 8.27
CA ASP A 27 -12.86 -20.34 7.91
C ASP A 27 -11.60 -20.65 7.09
N GLY A 28 -10.49 -20.86 7.76
CA GLY A 28 -9.20 -21.08 7.15
C GLY A 28 -8.77 -19.88 6.30
N VAL A 29 -8.59 -20.09 4.98
CA VAL A 29 -8.26 -19.01 4.05
C VAL A 29 -9.49 -18.26 3.53
N TYR A 30 -10.68 -18.67 3.91
CA TYR A 30 -11.93 -17.98 3.59
C TYR A 30 -12.29 -17.01 4.73
N ARG A 31 -11.97 -15.73 4.53
CA ARG A 31 -12.18 -14.70 5.56
C ARG A 31 -12.95 -13.52 4.99
N HIS A 32 -13.77 -12.93 5.84
CA HIS A 32 -14.38 -11.63 5.59
C HIS A 32 -14.33 -10.81 6.87
N ILE A 33 -13.54 -9.77 6.88
CA ILE A 33 -13.29 -8.93 8.05
C ILE A 33 -13.64 -7.49 7.67
N ARG A 34 -14.47 -6.85 8.48
CA ARG A 34 -14.88 -5.46 8.27
C ARG A 34 -14.20 -4.54 9.27
N PHE A 35 -13.74 -3.41 8.76
CA PHE A 35 -13.24 -2.29 9.54
C PHE A 35 -14.14 -1.08 9.30
N GLN A 36 -14.88 -0.67 10.32
CA GLN A 36 -15.89 0.37 10.20
C GLN A 36 -16.02 1.13 11.51
N GLN A 37 -16.12 2.47 11.44
CA GLN A 37 -16.51 3.28 12.57
C GLN A 37 -18.00 3.08 12.84
N PRO A 38 -18.43 2.86 14.12
CA PRO A 38 -19.82 2.74 14.46
C PRO A 38 -20.65 3.95 14.00
N GLY A 39 -21.79 3.68 13.36
CA GLY A 39 -22.73 4.70 12.92
C GLY A 39 -22.43 5.40 11.61
N THR A 40 -21.36 5.05 10.92
CA THR A 40 -21.00 5.65 9.63
C THR A 40 -20.34 4.63 8.69
N THR A 41 -20.46 4.87 7.39
CA THR A 41 -19.74 4.13 6.35
C THR A 41 -18.53 4.90 5.82
N CYS A 42 -18.22 6.08 6.39
CA CYS A 42 -17.07 6.86 5.97
C CYS A 42 -15.77 6.07 6.20
N TYR A 43 -14.98 5.90 5.15
CA TYR A 43 -13.70 5.20 5.16
C TYR A 43 -13.76 3.74 5.59
N TYR A 44 -14.94 3.11 5.64
CA TYR A 44 -15.01 1.67 5.94
C TYR A 44 -14.31 0.87 4.86
N PHE A 45 -13.77 -0.28 5.24
CA PHE A 45 -13.25 -1.25 4.29
C PHE A 45 -13.40 -2.68 4.80
N ASP A 46 -13.51 -3.58 3.86
CA ASP A 46 -13.53 -5.01 4.11
C ASP A 46 -12.24 -5.65 3.56
N LEU A 47 -11.72 -6.62 4.29
CA LEU A 47 -10.72 -7.55 3.82
C LEU A 47 -11.39 -8.90 3.57
N ILE A 48 -11.28 -9.41 2.35
CA ILE A 48 -11.85 -10.68 1.95
C ILE A 48 -10.73 -11.55 1.36
N THR A 49 -10.59 -12.77 1.86
CA THR A 49 -9.62 -13.73 1.35
C THR A 49 -10.30 -15.02 0.91
N TRP A 50 -9.73 -15.63 -0.11
CA TRP A 50 -10.01 -16.99 -0.56
C TRP A 50 -8.71 -17.57 -1.13
N PRO A 51 -8.66 -18.88 -1.47
CA PRO A 51 -7.39 -19.46 -1.91
C PRO A 51 -6.72 -18.68 -3.04
N GLY A 52 -5.53 -18.17 -2.77
CA GLY A 52 -4.72 -17.43 -3.73
C GLY A 52 -5.00 -15.94 -3.87
N TYR A 53 -6.01 -15.40 -3.17
CA TYR A 53 -6.47 -14.03 -3.37
C TYR A 53 -6.77 -13.29 -2.07
N LEU A 54 -6.61 -11.98 -2.12
CA LEU A 54 -7.10 -11.03 -1.13
C LEU A 54 -7.71 -9.83 -1.84
N THR A 55 -8.91 -9.44 -1.42
CA THR A 55 -9.56 -8.21 -1.86
C THR A 55 -9.72 -7.25 -0.69
N ILE A 56 -9.32 -6.00 -0.91
CA ILE A 56 -9.70 -4.85 -0.08
C ILE A 56 -10.79 -4.13 -0.83
N CYS A 57 -11.95 -3.93 -0.22
CA CYS A 57 -13.04 -3.18 -0.81
C CYS A 57 -13.74 -2.31 0.22
N GLY A 58 -14.36 -1.25 -0.25
CA GLY A 58 -15.11 -0.33 0.59
C GLY A 58 -15.20 1.07 0.02
N ASP A 59 -15.31 2.04 0.91
CA ASP A 59 -15.55 3.45 0.56
C ASP A 59 -14.44 4.06 -0.31
N MET A 60 -13.20 3.61 -0.12
CA MET A 60 -12.03 4.15 -0.83
C MET A 60 -11.71 3.43 -2.15
N GLY A 61 -12.42 2.37 -2.48
CA GLY A 61 -12.23 1.60 -3.71
C GLY A 61 -12.10 0.10 -3.49
N THR A 62 -11.73 -0.62 -4.54
CA THR A 62 -11.62 -2.08 -4.54
C THR A 62 -10.36 -2.50 -5.24
N TRP A 63 -9.54 -3.32 -4.56
CA TRP A 63 -8.29 -3.86 -5.10
C TRP A 63 -8.16 -5.34 -4.75
N THR A 64 -7.80 -6.15 -5.74
CA THR A 64 -7.61 -7.59 -5.59
C THR A 64 -6.16 -7.96 -5.90
N PHE A 65 -5.54 -8.68 -4.97
CA PHE A 65 -4.16 -9.15 -5.06
C PHE A 65 -4.13 -10.68 -5.12
N SER A 66 -3.15 -11.22 -5.82
CA SER A 66 -2.93 -12.66 -5.92
C SER A 66 -1.44 -13.00 -5.89
N ARG A 67 -1.04 -13.92 -5.00
CA ARG A 67 0.34 -14.41 -4.93
C ARG A 67 0.45 -15.78 -4.30
N THR A 68 0.05 -15.94 -3.05
CA THR A 68 0.18 -17.16 -2.26
C THR A 68 -1.18 -17.73 -1.92
N HIS A 69 -1.22 -19.01 -1.55
CA HIS A 69 -2.48 -19.68 -1.17
C HIS A 69 -3.22 -18.93 -0.05
N ASP A 70 -2.50 -18.58 1.01
CA ASP A 70 -3.01 -17.68 2.05
C ASP A 70 -2.37 -16.30 1.91
N MET A 71 -3.14 -15.35 1.41
CA MET A 71 -2.65 -13.99 1.17
C MET A 71 -2.36 -13.20 2.45
N PHE A 72 -2.81 -13.67 3.62
CA PHE A 72 -2.36 -13.07 4.88
C PHE A 72 -0.87 -13.29 5.11
N ASP A 73 -0.32 -14.43 4.69
CA ASP A 73 1.12 -14.68 4.77
C ASP A 73 1.93 -13.72 3.90
N PHE A 74 1.36 -13.25 2.81
CA PHE A 74 1.99 -12.26 1.93
C PHE A 74 2.05 -10.87 2.56
N PHE A 75 0.97 -10.42 3.22
CA PHE A 75 0.86 -9.09 3.80
C PHE A 75 1.31 -9.03 5.27
N ALA A 76 1.15 -10.11 6.02
CA ALA A 76 1.52 -10.18 7.43
C ALA A 76 3.03 -10.30 7.61
N ARG A 77 3.72 -9.20 7.55
CA ARG A 77 5.15 -9.10 7.86
C ARG A 77 5.36 -8.42 9.20
N ASN A 78 6.43 -8.78 9.89
CA ASN A 78 6.78 -8.22 11.20
C ASN A 78 7.26 -6.76 11.14
N THR A 79 7.18 -6.11 10.00
CA THR A 79 7.57 -4.72 9.79
C THR A 79 6.40 -3.91 9.30
N LEU A 80 6.33 -2.64 9.70
CA LEU A 80 5.37 -1.68 9.16
C LEU A 80 5.76 -1.14 7.77
N GLU A 81 6.84 -1.66 7.21
CA GLU A 81 7.29 -1.27 5.88
C GLU A 81 6.41 -1.91 4.82
N ILE A 82 5.86 -1.05 3.97
CA ILE A 82 5.07 -1.45 2.82
C ILE A 82 5.96 -1.40 1.59
N ASN A 83 6.21 -2.55 0.98
CA ASN A 83 6.84 -2.61 -0.32
C ASN A 83 5.79 -2.38 -1.41
N THR A 84 5.52 -1.12 -1.71
CA THR A 84 4.49 -0.71 -2.66
C THR A 84 4.73 -1.24 -4.07
N TYR A 85 5.98 -1.32 -4.48
CA TYR A 85 6.35 -1.89 -5.78
C TYR A 85 5.97 -3.38 -5.86
N TYR A 86 6.39 -4.18 -4.90
CA TYR A 86 6.09 -5.61 -4.87
C TYR A 86 4.60 -5.90 -4.73
N TRP A 87 3.88 -5.09 -3.95
CA TRP A 87 2.44 -5.20 -3.84
C TRP A 87 1.73 -4.85 -5.15
N SER A 88 2.22 -3.83 -5.86
CA SER A 88 1.65 -3.44 -7.16
C SER A 88 1.81 -4.52 -8.23
N GLU A 89 2.91 -5.27 -8.19
CA GLU A 89 3.09 -6.42 -9.09
C GLU A 89 2.07 -7.54 -8.89
N LYS A 90 1.53 -7.66 -7.68
CA LYS A 90 0.56 -8.70 -7.32
C LYS A 90 -0.89 -8.23 -7.43
N LEU A 91 -1.10 -7.00 -7.85
CA LEU A 91 -2.42 -6.44 -8.14
C LEU A 91 -2.97 -7.05 -9.42
N GLU A 92 -4.10 -7.76 -9.32
CA GLU A 92 -4.79 -8.38 -10.45
C GLU A 92 -5.85 -7.44 -11.04
N ALA A 93 -6.57 -6.73 -10.18
CA ALA A 93 -7.63 -5.82 -10.59
C ALA A 93 -7.89 -4.79 -9.49
N GLY A 94 -8.41 -3.63 -9.89
CA GLY A 94 -8.88 -2.68 -8.92
C GLY A 94 -9.13 -1.29 -9.48
N ALA A 95 -9.95 -0.52 -8.75
CA ALA A 95 -10.21 0.88 -9.01
C ALA A 95 -10.54 1.63 -7.70
N GLY A 96 -9.91 2.77 -7.50
CA GLY A 96 -10.26 3.70 -6.45
C GLY A 96 -11.52 4.49 -6.77
N CYS A 97 -12.24 4.94 -5.75
CA CYS A 97 -13.43 5.77 -5.92
C CYS A 97 -13.13 7.13 -6.58
N SER A 98 -11.91 7.63 -6.43
CA SER A 98 -11.49 8.94 -6.96
C SER A 98 -10.53 8.87 -8.13
N ALA A 99 -10.01 7.70 -8.52
CA ALA A 99 -9.04 7.66 -9.58
C ALA A 99 -8.81 6.25 -10.14
N ARG A 100 -9.60 5.87 -11.12
CA ARG A 100 -9.23 4.80 -12.06
C ARG A 100 -7.83 5.04 -12.65
N GLU A 101 -7.40 6.27 -12.68
CA GLU A 101 -6.08 6.71 -13.15
C GLU A 101 -4.92 6.27 -12.26
N LEU A 102 -5.14 6.09 -10.94
CA LEU A 102 -4.08 5.66 -10.02
C LEU A 102 -3.63 4.22 -10.23
N ILE A 103 -4.50 3.38 -10.76
CA ILE A 103 -4.19 1.98 -11.07
C ILE A 103 -3.47 1.85 -12.40
N ALA A 104 -3.71 2.78 -13.31
CA ALA A 104 -3.04 2.85 -14.60
C ALA A 104 -1.65 3.49 -14.52
N LYS A 105 -1.25 4.04 -13.38
CA LYS A 105 0.11 4.53 -13.19
C LYS A 105 1.06 3.36 -13.03
N SER A 106 1.71 3.00 -14.12
CA SER A 106 2.85 2.10 -14.09
C SER A 106 3.95 2.69 -13.20
N TYR A 107 4.70 1.81 -12.53
CA TYR A 107 5.93 2.20 -11.87
C TYR A 107 6.81 2.95 -12.85
N ASP A 108 7.17 4.18 -12.51
CA ASP A 108 8.10 4.99 -13.27
C ASP A 108 9.49 4.91 -12.61
N HIS A 109 10.38 4.17 -13.26
CA HIS A 109 11.74 3.98 -12.79
C HIS A 109 12.51 5.31 -12.70
N ASP A 110 12.35 6.20 -13.69
CA ASP A 110 13.06 7.48 -13.74
C ASP A 110 12.57 8.42 -12.62
N GLU A 111 11.27 8.45 -12.38
CA GLU A 111 10.68 9.22 -11.29
C GLU A 111 11.14 8.67 -9.92
N PHE A 112 11.20 7.35 -9.78
CA PHE A 112 11.72 6.71 -8.57
C PHE A 112 13.18 7.08 -8.32
N CYS A 113 14.05 6.96 -9.34
CA CYS A 113 15.46 7.31 -9.23
C CYS A 113 15.66 8.80 -8.92
N SER A 114 14.88 9.69 -9.55
CA SER A 114 14.92 11.12 -9.28
C SER A 114 14.48 11.44 -7.84
N SER A 115 13.43 10.83 -7.36
CA SER A 115 12.93 10.99 -6.00
C SER A 115 13.92 10.47 -4.96
N LEU A 116 14.57 9.33 -5.26
CA LEU A 116 15.59 8.77 -4.38
C LEU A 116 16.84 9.65 -4.32
N LYS A 117 17.31 10.18 -5.45
CA LYS A 117 18.43 11.12 -5.50
C LYS A 117 18.13 12.39 -4.70
N GLU A 118 16.94 12.93 -4.83
CA GLU A 118 16.50 14.11 -4.07
C GLU A 118 16.45 13.81 -2.57
N LEU A 119 15.98 12.63 -2.18
CA LEU A 119 15.96 12.20 -0.78
C LEU A 119 17.38 12.08 -0.22
N LEU A 120 18.28 11.44 -0.95
CA LEU A 120 19.67 11.26 -0.54
C LEU A 120 20.41 12.59 -0.43
N SER A 121 20.24 13.51 -1.39
CA SER A 121 20.86 14.83 -1.34
C SER A 121 20.44 15.61 -0.08
N THR A 122 19.20 15.44 0.37
CA THR A 122 18.71 16.10 1.60
C THR A 122 19.37 15.56 2.86
N TYR A 123 19.72 14.27 2.87
CA TYR A 123 20.39 13.64 4.02
C TYR A 123 21.90 13.93 4.05
N PHE A 124 22.52 14.21 2.90
CA PHE A 124 23.96 14.39 2.75
C PHE A 124 24.39 15.84 2.51
N GLU A 125 23.48 16.81 2.51
CA GLU A 125 23.81 18.24 2.40
C GLU A 125 24.69 18.76 3.55
N ASP A 126 24.79 17.99 4.65
CA ASP A 126 25.64 18.32 5.82
C ASP A 126 26.98 17.56 5.85
N ASP A 127 27.24 16.64 4.92
CA ASP A 127 28.49 15.86 4.85
C ASP A 127 29.17 16.08 3.49
N GLU A 128 30.40 16.63 3.52
CA GLU A 128 31.24 16.90 2.34
C GLU A 128 31.71 15.63 1.59
N ASN A 129 31.12 14.45 1.88
CA ASN A 129 31.40 13.18 1.24
C ASN A 129 30.12 12.62 0.59
N GLU A 130 29.80 13.10 -0.61
CA GLU A 130 28.83 12.42 -1.45
C GLU A 130 29.37 11.01 -1.82
N PRO A 131 28.64 9.93 -1.53
CA PRO A 131 29.00 8.65 -2.08
C PRO A 131 28.82 8.71 -3.60
N ASP A 132 29.89 8.39 -4.33
CA ASP A 132 29.86 8.25 -5.78
C ASP A 132 29.05 7.00 -6.13
N VAL A 133 27.74 7.17 -6.25
CA VAL A 133 26.82 6.08 -6.60
C VAL A 133 26.62 6.13 -8.11
N ASP A 134 27.23 5.21 -8.80
CA ASP A 134 27.01 5.03 -10.23
C ASP A 134 25.64 4.37 -10.46
N TRP A 135 24.70 5.18 -10.91
CA TRP A 135 23.33 4.77 -11.20
C TRP A 135 23.15 4.11 -12.58
N ASN A 136 24.25 3.93 -13.32
CA ASN A 136 24.24 3.41 -14.68
C ASN A 136 24.64 1.94 -14.78
N ASP A 137 24.87 1.24 -13.66
CA ASP A 137 25.06 -0.20 -13.71
C ASP A 137 23.71 -0.89 -13.97
N GLU A 138 23.49 -1.11 -15.26
CA GLU A 138 22.52 -2.06 -15.78
C GLU A 138 23.04 -3.47 -15.52
N ASP A 139 22.42 -4.16 -14.57
CA ASP A 139 22.37 -5.62 -14.54
C ASP A 139 20.95 -6.10 -14.23
#